data_066fabec8c89c55941e745e181a57c07
#
_entry.id   066fabec8c89c55941e745e181a57c07
#
_cell.length_a   1.000
_cell.length_b   1.000
_cell.length_c   1.000
_cell.angle_alpha   90.00
_cell.angle_beta   90.00
_cell.angle_gamma   90.00
#
_symmetry.space_group_name_H-M   'P 1'
#
loop_
_entity.id
_entity.type
_entity.pdbx_description
1 polymer ?
#
loop_
_entity_poly.entity_id
_entity_poly.type
_entity_poly.pdbx_seq_one_letter_code
_entity_poly.pdbx_strand_id
1 'polypeptide(L)'
;TVEEGKGIETTRESVEGLSRQDLLDHYHRYYVANNAVVAMVGAVSRTHAEQIAEQVTVKLAAGEAAPALTPVSELAEGRLQHLDFPSSQSHIFIGQPGMSRTDPDYFPLYVGNHILGGNGLVSLLSQEVREKRGLSYSVYSYFLPMQVRGPFMMGLQTKNAQAGQAREVLMDTLRRFVEQGPSEEELTASKQNITGGFPLRIASNSKIVEYLAVIGFYSLPLDYL
;
A
#
# COMPACT_ATOMS: atom_id res chain seq x y z
N THR A 1 -10.17 -5.96 20.67
CA THR A 1 -11.09 -4.85 20.39
C THR A 1 -10.26 -3.65 19.96
N VAL A 2 -10.35 -3.29 18.68
CA VAL A 2 -9.76 -2.05 18.18
C VAL A 2 -10.63 -0.93 18.73
N GLU A 3 -10.12 -0.16 19.69
CA GLU A 3 -10.76 1.08 20.11
C GLU A 3 -10.76 2.07 18.93
N GLU A 4 -11.90 2.69 18.67
CA GLU A 4 -12.04 3.70 17.63
C GLU A 4 -10.94 4.76 17.75
N GLY A 5 -10.15 4.93 16.67
CA GLY A 5 -9.11 5.95 16.57
C GLY A 5 -7.70 5.54 17.00
N LYS A 6 -7.49 4.32 17.49
CA LYS A 6 -6.15 3.79 17.71
C LYS A 6 -5.80 2.82 16.57
N GLY A 7 -4.78 3.16 15.79
CA GLY A 7 -4.18 2.23 14.85
C GLY A 7 -3.66 0.97 15.56
N ILE A 8 -3.31 -0.06 14.77
CA ILE A 8 -2.64 -1.25 15.30
C ILE A 8 -1.24 -0.81 15.74
N GLU A 9 -1.08 -0.48 17.01
CA GLU A 9 0.23 -0.20 17.59
C GLU A 9 0.84 -1.50 18.08
N THR A 10 1.93 -1.90 17.45
CA THR A 10 2.76 -2.99 17.96
C THR A 10 3.69 -2.40 19.01
N THR A 11 3.35 -2.59 20.27
CA THR A 11 4.20 -2.19 21.38
C THR A 11 4.89 -3.41 21.99
N ARG A 12 5.92 -3.17 22.80
CA ARG A 12 6.61 -4.24 23.53
C ARG A 12 5.62 -5.00 24.41
N GLU A 13 4.77 -4.28 25.13
CA GLU A 13 3.75 -4.84 26.03
C GLU A 13 2.73 -5.68 25.26
N SER A 14 2.28 -5.22 24.08
CA SER A 14 1.33 -5.98 23.26
C SER A 14 1.93 -7.29 22.74
N VAL A 15 3.22 -7.30 22.41
CA VAL A 15 3.92 -8.52 21.96
C VAL A 15 4.21 -9.47 23.15
N GLU A 16 4.69 -8.93 24.28
CA GLU A 16 4.97 -9.75 25.49
C GLU A 16 3.68 -10.33 26.10
N GLY A 17 2.53 -9.68 25.87
CA GLY A 17 1.21 -10.16 26.31
C GLY A 17 0.64 -11.32 25.48
N LEU A 18 1.18 -11.61 24.29
CA LEU A 18 0.68 -12.70 23.45
C LEU A 18 1.03 -14.07 24.02
N SER A 19 0.03 -14.90 24.20
CA SER A 19 0.18 -16.30 24.55
C SER A 19 0.15 -17.22 23.30
N ARG A 20 0.62 -18.45 23.47
CA ARG A 20 0.46 -19.48 22.43
C ARG A 20 -1.03 -19.73 22.10
N GLN A 21 -1.90 -19.60 23.10
CA GLN A 21 -3.34 -19.82 22.90
C GLN A 21 -3.94 -18.73 21.99
N ASP A 22 -3.56 -17.46 22.15
CA ASP A 22 -4.02 -16.38 21.26
C ASP A 22 -3.66 -16.63 19.79
N LEU A 23 -2.45 -17.19 19.54
CA LEU A 23 -2.02 -17.54 18.19
C LEU A 23 -2.85 -18.73 17.63
N LEU A 24 -3.15 -19.74 18.46
CA LEU A 24 -3.97 -20.86 18.05
C LEU A 24 -5.41 -20.44 17.76
N ASP A 25 -5.99 -19.60 18.61
CA ASP A 25 -7.35 -19.09 18.45
C ASP A 25 -7.46 -18.24 17.17
N HIS A 26 -6.48 -17.38 16.91
CA HIS A 26 -6.38 -16.61 15.67
C HIS A 26 -6.27 -17.55 14.46
N TYR A 27 -5.40 -18.56 14.52
CA TYR A 27 -5.21 -19.52 13.44
C TYR A 27 -6.52 -20.28 13.13
N HIS A 28 -7.16 -20.88 14.15
CA HIS A 28 -8.39 -21.63 13.96
C HIS A 28 -9.55 -20.79 13.46
N ARG A 29 -9.57 -19.49 13.82
CA ARG A 29 -10.63 -18.58 13.41
C ARG A 29 -10.48 -18.09 11.98
N TYR A 30 -9.27 -17.81 11.52
CA TYR A 30 -9.06 -17.10 10.26
C TYR A 30 -8.43 -17.92 9.15
N TYR A 31 -7.69 -18.99 9.49
CA TYR A 31 -7.11 -19.92 8.50
C TYR A 31 -8.12 -21.02 8.16
N VAL A 32 -9.19 -20.63 7.49
CA VAL A 32 -10.32 -21.48 7.11
C VAL A 32 -10.62 -21.34 5.63
N ALA A 33 -11.30 -22.34 5.04
CA ALA A 33 -11.55 -22.36 3.60
C ALA A 33 -12.37 -21.16 3.10
N ASN A 34 -13.32 -20.68 3.90
CA ASN A 34 -14.14 -19.51 3.54
C ASN A 34 -13.34 -18.16 3.52
N ASN A 35 -12.12 -18.16 4.02
CA ASN A 35 -11.20 -17.01 3.95
C ASN A 35 -10.04 -17.25 2.96
N ALA A 36 -10.02 -18.37 2.24
CA ALA A 36 -8.91 -18.76 1.40
C ALA A 36 -9.20 -18.55 -0.08
N VAL A 37 -8.20 -18.09 -0.80
CA VAL A 37 -8.19 -18.07 -2.27
C VAL A 37 -6.97 -18.84 -2.75
N VAL A 38 -7.18 -19.74 -3.71
CA VAL A 38 -6.10 -20.48 -4.35
C VAL A 38 -5.89 -19.94 -5.76
N ALA A 39 -4.73 -19.39 -6.01
CA ALA A 39 -4.32 -18.94 -7.34
C ALA A 39 -3.23 -19.88 -7.89
N MET A 40 -3.39 -20.29 -9.13
CA MET A 40 -2.43 -21.18 -9.81
C MET A 40 -2.14 -20.69 -11.21
N VAL A 41 -0.89 -20.84 -11.62
CA VAL A 41 -0.43 -20.58 -12.99
C VAL A 41 0.64 -21.59 -13.37
N GLY A 42 0.57 -22.12 -14.59
CA GLY A 42 1.54 -23.09 -15.10
C GLY A 42 0.96 -24.00 -16.17
N ALA A 43 1.73 -24.98 -16.61
CA ALA A 43 1.30 -26.02 -17.55
C ALA A 43 0.44 -27.07 -16.83
N VAL A 44 -0.77 -26.68 -16.42
CA VAL A 44 -1.71 -27.52 -15.68
C VAL A 44 -3.10 -27.45 -16.32
N SER A 45 -3.77 -28.60 -16.47
CA SER A 45 -5.17 -28.63 -16.88
C SER A 45 -6.08 -28.18 -15.74
N ARG A 46 -7.29 -27.72 -16.07
CA ARG A 46 -8.29 -27.32 -15.06
C ARG A 46 -8.55 -28.42 -14.04
N THR A 47 -8.80 -29.66 -14.52
CA THR A 47 -9.05 -30.82 -13.66
C THR A 47 -7.90 -31.08 -12.69
N HIS A 48 -6.65 -30.98 -13.17
CA HIS A 48 -5.48 -31.18 -12.32
C HIS A 48 -5.30 -30.01 -11.33
N ALA A 49 -5.57 -28.78 -11.74
CA ALA A 49 -5.55 -27.63 -10.85
C ALA A 49 -6.60 -27.76 -9.72
N GLU A 50 -7.81 -28.22 -10.03
CA GLU A 50 -8.86 -28.50 -9.03
C GLU A 50 -8.40 -29.58 -8.03
N GLN A 51 -7.81 -30.67 -8.51
CA GLN A 51 -7.24 -31.71 -7.64
C GLN A 51 -6.12 -31.18 -6.71
N ILE A 52 -5.24 -30.35 -7.24
CA ILE A 52 -4.19 -29.70 -6.43
C ILE A 52 -4.83 -28.79 -5.37
N ALA A 53 -5.81 -27.97 -5.76
CA ALA A 53 -6.52 -27.11 -4.83
C ALA A 53 -7.16 -27.90 -3.69
N GLU A 54 -7.86 -28.99 -4.00
CA GLU A 54 -8.43 -29.89 -3.00
C GLU A 54 -7.36 -30.48 -2.07
N GLN A 55 -6.25 -30.96 -2.62
CA GLN A 55 -5.15 -31.54 -1.82
C GLN A 55 -4.54 -30.55 -0.85
N VAL A 56 -4.30 -29.30 -1.27
CA VAL A 56 -3.66 -28.28 -0.42
C VAL A 56 -4.62 -27.69 0.60
N THR A 57 -5.94 -27.74 0.35
CA THR A 57 -6.94 -27.18 1.24
C THR A 57 -7.68 -28.24 2.08
N VAL A 58 -7.46 -29.52 1.85
CA VAL A 58 -8.18 -30.64 2.52
C VAL A 58 -8.16 -30.58 4.05
N LYS A 59 -7.12 -29.98 4.63
CA LYS A 59 -6.98 -29.83 6.09
C LYS A 59 -7.56 -28.53 6.64
N LEU A 60 -8.01 -27.62 5.77
CA LEU A 60 -8.66 -26.39 6.21
C LEU A 60 -10.12 -26.72 6.61
N ALA A 61 -10.50 -26.31 7.81
CA ALA A 61 -11.92 -26.32 8.19
C ALA A 61 -12.69 -25.37 7.25
N ALA A 62 -13.97 -25.65 7.00
CA ALA A 62 -14.83 -24.72 6.25
C ALA A 62 -14.84 -23.33 6.92
N GLY A 63 -15.07 -23.31 8.23
CA GLY A 63 -15.04 -22.12 9.07
C GLY A 63 -16.03 -21.03 8.67
N GLU A 64 -16.00 -19.93 9.41
CA GLU A 64 -16.78 -18.74 9.09
C GLU A 64 -15.92 -17.73 8.33
N ALA A 65 -16.54 -17.00 7.41
CA ALA A 65 -15.86 -15.88 6.75
C ALA A 65 -15.45 -14.82 7.79
N ALA A 66 -14.31 -14.19 7.56
CA ALA A 66 -13.87 -13.07 8.40
C ALA A 66 -14.93 -11.95 8.39
N PRO A 67 -15.18 -11.30 9.53
CA PRO A 67 -16.14 -10.20 9.58
C PRO A 67 -15.68 -9.03 8.69
N ALA A 68 -16.63 -8.29 8.17
CA ALA A 68 -16.34 -7.07 7.44
C ALA A 68 -15.52 -6.09 8.28
N LEU A 69 -14.55 -5.46 7.66
CA LEU A 69 -13.74 -4.43 8.31
C LEU A 69 -14.56 -3.15 8.52
N THR A 70 -14.33 -2.48 9.64
CA THR A 70 -14.93 -1.16 9.90
C THR A 70 -14.43 -0.15 8.87
N PRO A 71 -15.32 0.66 8.26
CA PRO A 71 -14.92 1.75 7.38
C PRO A 71 -13.98 2.73 8.07
N VAL A 72 -12.99 3.23 7.34
CA VAL A 72 -12.06 4.24 7.85
C VAL A 72 -12.71 5.62 7.76
N SER A 73 -12.78 6.31 8.90
CA SER A 73 -13.34 7.66 8.98
C SER A 73 -12.43 8.70 8.31
N GLU A 74 -13.02 9.81 7.87
CA GLU A 74 -12.26 10.97 7.46
C GLU A 74 -11.55 11.61 8.66
N LEU A 75 -10.43 12.27 8.39
CA LEU A 75 -9.78 13.08 9.42
C LEU A 75 -10.62 14.34 9.68
N ALA A 76 -10.99 14.55 10.93
CA ALA A 76 -11.73 15.76 11.31
C ALA A 76 -10.87 17.02 11.17
N GLU A 77 -9.56 16.89 11.44
CA GLU A 77 -8.59 17.99 11.37
C GLU A 77 -7.18 17.48 11.09
N GLY A 78 -6.31 18.36 10.61
CA GLY A 78 -4.89 18.08 10.46
C GLY A 78 -4.20 18.11 11.83
N ARG A 79 -3.32 17.13 12.10
CA ARG A 79 -2.55 17.04 13.33
C ARG A 79 -1.07 16.99 13.03
N LEU A 80 -0.26 17.76 13.75
CA LEU A 80 1.20 17.66 13.75
C LEU A 80 1.64 17.02 15.08
N GLN A 81 2.43 15.95 14.97
CA GLN A 81 3.06 15.32 16.12
C GLN A 81 4.57 15.37 15.94
N HIS A 82 5.27 15.88 16.96
CA HIS A 82 6.72 15.88 17.04
C HIS A 82 7.17 14.89 18.10
N LEU A 83 8.10 14.01 17.74
CA LEU A 83 8.70 13.05 18.66
C LEU A 83 10.21 13.31 18.68
N ASP A 84 10.71 13.71 19.84
CA ASP A 84 12.14 13.89 20.05
C ASP A 84 12.84 12.53 20.10
N PHE A 85 13.87 12.39 19.29
CA PHE A 85 14.68 11.18 19.25
C PHE A 85 16.15 11.55 19.07
N PRO A 86 17.11 10.94 19.82
CA PRO A 86 18.53 11.25 19.76
C PRO A 86 19.15 10.71 18.45
N SER A 87 18.92 11.43 17.34
CA SER A 87 19.43 11.12 16.01
C SER A 87 19.94 12.38 15.34
N SER A 88 20.89 12.26 14.42
CA SER A 88 21.36 13.35 13.56
C SER A 88 20.41 13.65 12.39
N GLN A 89 19.41 12.80 12.18
CA GLN A 89 18.45 12.90 11.09
C GLN A 89 17.02 12.84 11.62
N SER A 90 16.13 13.57 10.96
CA SER A 90 14.70 13.57 11.18
C SER A 90 13.99 12.74 10.11
N HIS A 91 13.07 11.89 10.52
CA HIS A 91 12.11 11.24 9.64
C HIS A 91 10.81 12.05 9.62
N ILE A 92 10.35 12.38 8.44
CA ILE A 92 9.09 13.11 8.24
C ILE A 92 8.13 12.17 7.53
N PHE A 93 6.96 11.94 8.14
CA PHE A 93 5.86 11.19 7.55
C PHE A 93 4.63 12.08 7.51
N ILE A 94 3.96 12.08 6.37
CA ILE A 94 2.69 12.79 6.16
C ILE A 94 1.71 11.76 5.63
N GLY A 95 0.57 11.63 6.27
CA GLY A 95 -0.41 10.61 5.91
C GLY A 95 -1.84 11.08 6.11
N GLN A 96 -2.73 10.46 5.35
CA GLN A 96 -4.18 10.61 5.47
C GLN A 96 -4.86 9.32 4.98
N PRO A 97 -6.16 9.12 5.26
CA PRO A 97 -6.93 8.09 4.59
C PRO A 97 -6.84 8.25 3.07
N GLY A 98 -6.49 7.17 2.40
CA GLY A 98 -6.34 7.13 0.95
C GLY A 98 -7.52 6.43 0.27
N MET A 99 -7.26 5.35 -0.47
CA MET A 99 -8.25 4.62 -1.26
C MET A 99 -8.32 3.15 -0.89
N SER A 100 -9.45 2.50 -1.19
CA SER A 100 -9.58 1.05 -1.18
C SER A 100 -9.08 0.43 -2.49
N ARG A 101 -8.93 -0.90 -2.49
CA ARG A 101 -8.50 -1.61 -3.72
C ARG A 101 -9.56 -1.57 -4.83
N THR A 102 -10.83 -1.46 -4.45
CA THR A 102 -11.97 -1.40 -5.36
C THR A 102 -12.47 0.01 -5.63
N ASP A 103 -11.70 1.01 -5.24
CA ASP A 103 -12.04 2.42 -5.47
C ASP A 103 -12.14 2.70 -6.98
N PRO A 104 -13.20 3.36 -7.47
CA PRO A 104 -13.35 3.70 -8.89
C PRO A 104 -12.22 4.62 -9.39
N ASP A 105 -11.63 5.43 -8.51
CA ASP A 105 -10.52 6.32 -8.83
C ASP A 105 -9.13 5.66 -8.64
N TYR A 106 -9.08 4.34 -8.44
CA TYR A 106 -7.82 3.62 -8.21
C TYR A 106 -6.77 3.92 -9.28
N PHE A 107 -7.10 3.77 -10.56
CA PHE A 107 -6.12 3.97 -11.64
C PHE A 107 -5.73 5.44 -11.84
N PRO A 108 -6.65 6.41 -11.84
CA PRO A 108 -6.29 7.83 -11.80
C PRO A 108 -5.33 8.18 -10.65
N LEU A 109 -5.63 7.74 -9.43
CA LEU A 109 -4.80 7.98 -8.25
C LEU A 109 -3.45 7.25 -8.33
N TYR A 110 -3.43 6.04 -8.90
CA TYR A 110 -2.18 5.31 -9.14
C TYR A 110 -1.25 6.05 -10.10
N VAL A 111 -1.77 6.55 -11.22
CA VAL A 111 -1.01 7.36 -12.19
C VAL A 111 -0.57 8.69 -11.56
N GLY A 112 -1.47 9.37 -10.86
CA GLY A 112 -1.15 10.62 -10.16
C GLY A 112 -0.04 10.44 -9.12
N ASN A 113 -0.13 9.39 -8.31
CA ASN A 113 0.93 9.08 -7.35
C ASN A 113 2.26 8.70 -8.03
N HIS A 114 2.22 7.98 -9.16
CA HIS A 114 3.42 7.65 -9.93
C HIS A 114 4.17 8.92 -10.34
N ILE A 115 3.46 9.97 -10.75
CA ILE A 115 4.06 11.27 -11.09
C ILE A 115 4.54 11.99 -9.83
N LEU A 116 3.74 12.03 -8.76
CA LEU A 116 4.05 12.78 -7.55
C LEU A 116 5.30 12.26 -6.84
N GLY A 117 5.33 10.99 -6.46
CA GLY A 117 6.41 10.43 -5.64
C GLY A 117 6.64 8.93 -5.80
N GLY A 118 5.80 8.24 -6.61
CA GLY A 118 5.84 6.78 -6.78
C GLY A 118 6.86 6.28 -7.80
N ASN A 119 7.38 7.13 -8.67
CA ASN A 119 8.33 6.76 -9.74
C ASN A 119 9.80 7.09 -9.38
N GLY A 120 10.17 6.87 -8.13
CA GLY A 120 11.56 7.01 -7.69
C GLY A 120 12.18 8.36 -8.08
N LEU A 121 13.32 8.31 -8.77
CA LEU A 121 14.14 9.50 -9.04
C LEU A 121 13.53 10.50 -10.02
N VAL A 122 12.59 10.12 -10.85
CA VAL A 122 11.98 10.99 -11.87
C VAL A 122 10.67 11.63 -11.39
N SER A 123 10.23 11.33 -10.17
CA SER A 123 9.03 11.91 -9.58
C SER A 123 9.21 13.37 -9.20
N LEU A 124 8.10 14.13 -9.12
CA LEU A 124 8.10 15.54 -8.72
C LEU A 124 8.72 15.75 -7.35
N LEU A 125 8.41 14.89 -6.38
CA LEU A 125 9.02 14.96 -5.06
C LEU A 125 10.54 14.78 -5.11
N SER A 126 11.03 13.85 -5.92
CA SER A 126 12.47 13.64 -6.08
C SER A 126 13.14 14.86 -6.71
N GLN A 127 12.55 15.43 -7.74
CA GLN A 127 13.07 16.64 -8.39
C GLN A 127 13.12 17.83 -7.43
N GLU A 128 12.04 18.07 -6.67
CA GLU A 128 11.93 19.25 -5.80
C GLU A 128 12.76 19.12 -4.52
N VAL A 129 12.76 17.94 -3.89
CA VAL A 129 13.40 17.73 -2.59
C VAL A 129 14.86 17.33 -2.75
N ARG A 130 15.14 16.37 -3.65
CA ARG A 130 16.48 15.81 -3.81
C ARG A 130 17.32 16.61 -4.79
N GLU A 131 16.87 16.76 -6.04
CA GLU A 131 17.73 17.27 -7.11
C GLU A 131 17.94 18.79 -7.02
N LYS A 132 16.86 19.54 -6.84
CA LYS A 132 16.94 20.99 -6.79
C LYS A 132 17.49 21.52 -5.47
N ARG A 133 17.29 20.81 -4.35
CA ARG A 133 17.59 21.35 -3.00
C ARG A 133 18.53 20.49 -2.16
N GLY A 134 18.77 19.24 -2.52
CA GLY A 134 19.65 18.36 -1.76
C GLY A 134 19.17 18.09 -0.32
N LEU A 135 17.85 18.20 -0.07
CA LEU A 135 17.30 18.08 1.28
C LEU A 135 17.19 16.65 1.76
N SER A 136 17.01 15.69 0.85
CA SER A 136 16.90 14.27 1.17
C SER A 136 17.48 13.43 0.05
N TYR A 137 18.07 12.30 0.41
CA TYR A 137 18.50 11.30 -0.57
C TYR A 137 17.31 10.47 -1.10
N SER A 138 16.31 10.23 -0.26
CA SER A 138 15.11 9.45 -0.60
C SER A 138 13.87 10.19 -0.15
N VAL A 139 12.97 10.41 -1.08
CA VAL A 139 11.62 10.95 -0.86
C VAL A 139 10.64 10.16 -1.70
N TYR A 140 9.45 9.92 -1.17
CA TYR A 140 8.45 9.07 -1.83
C TYR A 140 7.03 9.45 -1.44
N SER A 141 6.09 9.00 -2.25
CA SER A 141 4.68 8.88 -1.90
C SER A 141 4.12 7.55 -2.39
N TYR A 142 3.11 7.05 -1.68
CA TYR A 142 2.39 5.86 -2.10
C TYR A 142 0.97 5.81 -1.51
N PHE A 143 0.09 5.13 -2.21
CA PHE A 143 -1.13 4.59 -1.65
C PHE A 143 -0.90 3.13 -1.24
N LEU A 144 -1.47 2.71 -0.13
CA LEU A 144 -1.56 1.31 0.28
C LEU A 144 -3.03 0.88 0.25
N PRO A 145 -3.57 0.53 -0.92
CA PRO A 145 -4.99 0.16 -1.05
C PRO A 145 -5.27 -1.17 -0.35
N MET A 146 -6.28 -1.19 0.49
CA MET A 146 -6.72 -2.37 1.26
C MET A 146 -8.18 -2.69 0.93
N GLN A 147 -8.82 -3.63 1.63
CA GLN A 147 -10.25 -3.93 1.49
C GLN A 147 -11.12 -2.73 1.87
N VAL A 148 -10.72 -1.99 2.90
CA VAL A 148 -11.22 -0.65 3.20
C VAL A 148 -10.18 0.39 2.80
N ARG A 149 -10.47 1.67 2.95
CA ARG A 149 -9.51 2.73 2.63
C ARG A 149 -8.21 2.55 3.41
N GLY A 150 -7.14 2.25 2.71
CA GLY A 150 -5.79 2.27 3.25
C GLY A 150 -5.20 3.68 3.23
N PRO A 151 -3.99 3.90 3.77
CA PRO A 151 -3.39 5.23 3.82
C PRO A 151 -2.84 5.69 2.48
N PHE A 152 -2.88 7.01 2.25
CA PHE A 152 -1.92 7.72 1.43
C PHE A 152 -0.79 8.21 2.32
N MET A 153 0.44 7.99 1.91
CA MET A 153 1.63 8.34 2.68
C MET A 153 2.67 9.05 1.82
N MET A 154 3.30 10.07 2.39
CA MET A 154 4.55 10.65 1.89
C MET A 154 5.61 10.56 2.98
N GLY A 155 6.87 10.36 2.59
CA GLY A 155 7.95 10.28 3.55
C GLY A 155 9.29 10.71 2.98
N LEU A 156 10.13 11.23 3.86
CA LEU A 156 11.53 11.51 3.62
C LEU A 156 12.35 11.46 4.91
N GLN A 157 13.66 11.36 4.75
CA GLN A 157 14.63 11.47 5.83
C GLN A 157 15.61 12.61 5.49
N THR A 158 15.87 13.50 6.43
CA THR A 158 16.71 14.69 6.23
C THR A 158 17.54 15.01 7.47
N LYS A 159 18.53 15.91 7.35
CA LYS A 159 19.25 16.42 8.52
C LYS A 159 18.32 17.23 9.42
N ASN A 160 18.51 17.14 10.75
CA ASN A 160 17.66 17.86 11.72
C ASN A 160 17.54 19.36 11.40
N ALA A 161 18.62 20.02 11.04
CA ALA A 161 18.65 21.46 10.71
C ALA A 161 17.81 21.80 9.46
N GLN A 162 17.50 20.84 8.61
CA GLN A 162 16.77 21.02 7.35
C GLN A 162 15.31 20.50 7.43
N ALA A 163 14.89 19.91 8.55
CA ALA A 163 13.60 19.26 8.67
C ALA A 163 12.41 20.19 8.39
N GLY A 164 12.44 21.42 8.89
CA GLY A 164 11.41 22.42 8.62
C GLY A 164 11.27 22.72 7.13
N GLN A 165 12.40 23.04 6.46
CA GLN A 165 12.43 23.31 5.03
C GLN A 165 11.98 22.11 4.19
N ALA A 166 12.44 20.90 4.55
CA ALA A 166 12.07 19.67 3.83
C ALA A 166 10.56 19.41 3.91
N ARG A 167 9.95 19.61 5.09
CA ARG A 167 8.49 19.49 5.27
C ARG A 167 7.74 20.52 4.42
N GLU A 168 8.17 21.77 4.40
CA GLU A 168 7.54 22.83 3.60
C GLU A 168 7.58 22.49 2.12
N VAL A 169 8.73 22.11 1.58
CA VAL A 169 8.89 21.73 0.17
C VAL A 169 8.00 20.53 -0.18
N LEU A 170 7.91 19.52 0.71
CA LEU A 170 7.07 18.36 0.54
C LEU A 170 5.59 18.77 0.43
N MET A 171 5.11 19.61 1.36
CA MET A 171 3.72 20.07 1.38
C MET A 171 3.39 21.00 0.21
N ASP A 172 4.30 21.88 -0.16
CA ASP A 172 4.09 22.80 -1.29
C ASP A 172 4.06 22.05 -2.62
N THR A 173 4.88 21.01 -2.76
CA THR A 173 4.85 20.17 -3.95
C THR A 173 3.52 19.42 -4.05
N LEU A 174 3.04 18.83 -2.95
CA LEU A 174 1.72 18.19 -2.91
C LEU A 174 0.60 19.19 -3.24
N ARG A 175 0.60 20.37 -2.60
CA ARG A 175 -0.42 21.39 -2.82
C ARG A 175 -0.48 21.82 -4.29
N ARG A 176 0.66 22.15 -4.89
CA ARG A 176 0.75 22.51 -6.31
C ARG A 176 0.24 21.38 -7.21
N PHE A 177 0.61 20.14 -6.91
CA PHE A 177 0.16 19.00 -7.68
C PHE A 177 -1.38 18.81 -7.61
N VAL A 178 -1.98 19.00 -6.44
CA VAL A 178 -3.44 18.91 -6.26
C VAL A 178 -4.18 20.06 -6.94
N GLU A 179 -3.64 21.29 -6.88
CA GLU A 179 -4.29 22.48 -7.43
C GLU A 179 -4.13 22.61 -8.94
N GLN A 180 -3.00 22.20 -9.50
CA GLN A 180 -2.66 22.43 -10.91
C GLN A 180 -2.71 21.16 -11.76
N GLY A 181 -2.65 20.01 -11.12
CA GLY A 181 -2.48 18.72 -11.78
C GLY A 181 -1.07 18.53 -12.36
N PRO A 182 -0.81 17.38 -12.99
CA PRO A 182 0.39 17.16 -13.78
C PRO A 182 0.30 17.86 -15.14
N SER A 183 1.44 18.19 -15.74
CA SER A 183 1.50 18.60 -17.14
C SER A 183 1.14 17.44 -18.08
N GLU A 184 0.77 17.75 -19.31
CA GLU A 184 0.52 16.73 -20.35
C GLU A 184 1.77 15.89 -20.65
N GLU A 185 2.96 16.47 -20.54
CA GLU A 185 4.23 15.77 -20.73
C GLU A 185 4.44 14.75 -19.59
N GLU A 186 4.28 15.16 -18.33
CA GLU A 186 4.40 14.28 -17.16
C GLU A 186 3.36 13.14 -17.19
N LEU A 187 2.12 13.45 -17.56
CA LEU A 187 1.07 12.46 -17.69
C LEU A 187 1.38 11.43 -18.79
N THR A 188 1.81 11.91 -19.95
CA THR A 188 2.18 11.05 -21.08
C THR A 188 3.38 10.17 -20.73
N ALA A 189 4.43 10.74 -20.17
CA ALA A 189 5.62 9.99 -19.75
C ALA A 189 5.31 8.94 -18.68
N SER A 190 4.45 9.29 -17.70
CA SER A 190 4.01 8.35 -16.67
C SER A 190 3.24 7.18 -17.26
N LYS A 191 2.25 7.45 -18.12
CA LYS A 191 1.49 6.38 -18.81
C LYS A 191 2.39 5.47 -19.63
N GLN A 192 3.32 6.03 -20.41
CA GLN A 192 4.28 5.26 -21.20
C GLN A 192 5.18 4.38 -20.32
N ASN A 193 5.65 4.90 -19.19
CA ASN A 193 6.47 4.15 -18.26
C ASN A 193 5.69 2.98 -17.64
N ILE A 194 4.46 3.22 -17.19
CA ILE A 194 3.60 2.19 -16.60
C ILE A 194 3.27 1.10 -17.61
N THR A 195 2.78 1.48 -18.79
CA THR A 195 2.36 0.52 -19.81
C THR A 195 3.54 -0.20 -20.46
N GLY A 196 4.63 0.52 -20.75
CA GLY A 196 5.85 -0.06 -21.30
C GLY A 196 6.57 -1.00 -20.33
N GLY A 197 6.48 -0.74 -19.03
CA GLY A 197 7.03 -1.60 -17.99
C GLY A 197 6.15 -2.79 -17.61
N PHE A 198 4.88 -2.79 -17.99
CA PHE A 198 3.91 -3.82 -17.58
C PHE A 198 4.31 -5.25 -18.01
N PRO A 199 4.79 -5.52 -19.25
CA PRO A 199 5.22 -6.86 -19.65
C PRO A 199 6.30 -7.45 -18.73
N LEU A 200 7.18 -6.63 -18.16
CA LEU A 200 8.20 -7.07 -17.20
C LEU A 200 7.60 -7.48 -15.85
N ARG A 201 6.44 -6.91 -15.49
CA ARG A 201 5.73 -7.24 -14.24
C ARG A 201 4.98 -8.57 -14.32
N ILE A 202 4.73 -9.09 -15.50
CA ILE A 202 4.06 -10.38 -15.75
C ILE A 202 4.96 -11.37 -16.51
N ALA A 203 6.27 -11.17 -16.50
CA ALA A 203 7.22 -11.95 -17.29
C ALA A 203 7.48 -13.37 -16.77
N SER A 204 6.91 -13.79 -15.64
CA SER A 204 7.07 -15.13 -15.08
C SER A 204 5.80 -15.62 -14.40
N ASN A 205 5.68 -16.96 -14.27
CA ASN A 205 4.56 -17.56 -13.55
C ASN A 205 4.43 -17.05 -12.12
N SER A 206 5.55 -16.82 -11.43
CA SER A 206 5.56 -16.22 -10.09
C SER A 206 4.91 -14.84 -10.07
N LYS A 207 5.22 -14.01 -11.07
CA LYS A 207 4.63 -12.67 -11.17
C LYS A 207 3.15 -12.72 -11.53
N ILE A 208 2.76 -13.60 -12.42
CA ILE A 208 1.35 -13.77 -12.83
C ILE A 208 0.51 -14.26 -11.64
N VAL A 209 1.00 -15.25 -10.87
CA VAL A 209 0.24 -15.79 -9.73
C VAL A 209 0.04 -14.75 -8.61
N GLU A 210 0.99 -13.82 -8.41
CA GLU A 210 0.83 -12.69 -7.48
C GLU A 210 -0.39 -11.83 -7.88
N TYR A 211 -0.54 -11.49 -9.16
CA TYR A 211 -1.71 -10.75 -9.66
C TYR A 211 -3.01 -11.53 -9.53
N LEU A 212 -3.00 -12.82 -9.87
CA LEU A 212 -4.19 -13.66 -9.72
C LEU A 212 -4.62 -13.79 -8.26
N ALA A 213 -3.67 -13.89 -7.32
CA ALA A 213 -3.95 -13.89 -5.89
C ALA A 213 -4.59 -12.57 -5.43
N VAL A 214 -4.09 -11.43 -5.92
CA VAL A 214 -4.68 -10.10 -5.63
C VAL A 214 -6.10 -10.01 -6.20
N ILE A 215 -6.32 -10.42 -7.46
CA ILE A 215 -7.63 -10.42 -8.09
C ILE A 215 -8.61 -11.28 -7.29
N GLY A 216 -8.22 -12.49 -6.91
CA GLY A 216 -9.06 -13.38 -6.10
C GLY A 216 -9.33 -12.84 -4.70
N PHE A 217 -8.30 -12.35 -4.00
CA PHE A 217 -8.43 -11.85 -2.62
C PHE A 217 -9.34 -10.62 -2.51
N TYR A 218 -9.27 -9.71 -3.47
CA TYR A 218 -10.11 -8.49 -3.50
C TYR A 218 -11.38 -8.65 -4.33
N SER A 219 -11.66 -9.84 -4.88
CA SER A 219 -12.80 -10.10 -5.77
C SER A 219 -12.87 -9.13 -6.95
N LEU A 220 -11.72 -8.84 -7.54
CA LEU A 220 -11.61 -7.93 -8.69
C LEU A 220 -12.05 -8.64 -9.98
N PRO A 221 -12.48 -7.92 -11.02
CA PRO A 221 -12.80 -8.52 -12.31
C PRO A 221 -11.56 -9.16 -12.94
N LEU A 222 -11.77 -10.20 -13.77
CA LEU A 222 -10.67 -10.95 -14.39
C LEU A 222 -9.86 -10.14 -15.41
N ASP A 223 -10.43 -9.05 -15.90
CA ASP A 223 -9.82 -8.08 -16.81
C ASP A 223 -9.28 -6.83 -16.08
N TYR A 224 -8.98 -6.97 -14.80
CA TYR A 224 -8.50 -5.88 -13.94
C TYR A 224 -7.14 -5.30 -14.36
N LEU A 225 -6.30 -6.02 -15.13
CA LEU A 225 -4.93 -5.64 -15.52
C LEU A 225 -4.89 -5.02 -16.91
#